data_706709ed8005e3fd2852ba739690af74
#
_entry.id   706709ed8005e3fd2852ba739690af74
#
_cell.length_a   1.000
_cell.length_b   1.000
_cell.length_c   1.000
_cell.angle_alpha   90.00
_cell.angle_beta   90.00
_cell.angle_gamma   90.00
#
_symmetry.space_group_name_H-M   'P 1'
#
loop_
_entity.id
_entity.type
_entity.pdbx_description
1 polymer ?
#
loop_
_entity_poly.entity_id
_entity_poly.type
_entity_poly.pdbx_seq_one_letter_code
_entity_poly.pdbx_strand_id
1 'polypeptide(L)'
;MKKILAGCLLFASALTFAAPSHISNVRGYTLDNSGELISFSNMVFDGGKVIAIGGSELNERFPNATQIAGQDNVLLPGLIDAHGHVMGLGESLLQVDLRESKSALDAVKMVQAYAKKQQNLPWVIGRGWNQVLWPGKAYPTASLLDEYVNNKPVMLSRVDGHASWVNSKALEIAGITKDTLDPPGGKIVRDNQGKPTGILVDNAIDLLYKHLPKTSENTLTAQLNAAGEQLLSEGITSVHDAGIGKDVYDYYKKRVAEHSLPLRIYPMIAATSPVLKQLLKTDHVQDQYDWLSIRSVKAYGDGALGSRGAALLNPYSDDAENHGLLVTREKDLKPLFDLVLGHGFQLNFHAIGDKANRLALNQFADSFSRIGGKSLRNRVEHAQVINVDDIPRFKTLNIIPAMQPTHATSDMNMAKDRVGADRLKGAYAWQTFLKQGSPVAFGSDFPVELSNPFFGLHAAVTRQNRNNSPDSGWIPSEAVTVKQAFRGFTLDAAYAAHQENILGGLTKGKWADFILIDQDVFAISPQDIWKTQVLETWIAGEKRFTKAP
;
A
#
# COMPACT_ATOMS: atom_id res chain seq x y z
N MET A 1 -33.59 -72.82 -10.41
CA MET A 1 -33.88 -71.44 -9.96
C MET A 1 -32.97 -71.15 -8.77
N LYS A 2 -31.81 -70.47 -9.01
CA LYS A 2 -30.92 -70.02 -7.97
C LYS A 2 -31.06 -68.49 -7.88
N LYS A 3 -31.52 -67.98 -6.75
CA LYS A 3 -31.59 -66.55 -6.44
C LYS A 3 -30.22 -66.06 -5.99
N ILE A 4 -29.63 -65.16 -6.74
CA ILE A 4 -28.41 -64.43 -6.35
C ILE A 4 -28.86 -63.18 -5.57
N LEU A 5 -28.54 -63.12 -4.28
CA LEU A 5 -28.68 -61.93 -3.44
C LEU A 5 -27.47 -61.02 -3.71
N ALA A 6 -27.68 -59.88 -4.35
CA ALA A 6 -26.65 -58.83 -4.46
C ALA A 6 -26.67 -57.98 -3.18
N GLY A 7 -25.67 -58.12 -2.36
CA GLY A 7 -25.46 -57.23 -1.21
C GLY A 7 -24.86 -55.91 -1.67
N CYS A 8 -25.60 -54.80 -1.55
CA CYS A 8 -25.08 -53.44 -1.67
C CYS A 8 -24.26 -53.08 -0.42
N LEU A 9 -22.94 -53.07 -0.55
CA LEU A 9 -22.06 -52.43 0.43
C LEU A 9 -22.11 -50.92 0.25
N LEU A 10 -22.81 -50.23 1.14
CA LEU A 10 -22.74 -48.79 1.29
C LEU A 10 -21.38 -48.42 1.89
N PHE A 11 -20.47 -47.93 1.06
CA PHE A 11 -19.27 -47.26 1.54
C PHE A 11 -19.71 -45.88 2.08
N ALA A 12 -19.86 -45.79 3.40
CA ALA A 12 -19.93 -44.50 4.08
C ALA A 12 -18.52 -43.88 4.01
N SER A 13 -18.32 -42.95 3.08
CA SER A 13 -17.15 -42.07 3.09
C SER A 13 -17.20 -41.27 4.36
N ALA A 14 -16.41 -41.62 5.37
CA ALA A 14 -16.19 -40.79 6.53
C ALA A 14 -15.50 -39.53 6.05
N LEU A 15 -16.20 -38.40 6.05
CA LEU A 15 -15.62 -37.07 5.94
C LEU A 15 -14.69 -36.91 7.15
N THR A 16 -13.41 -37.17 6.97
CA THR A 16 -12.39 -36.83 7.96
C THR A 16 -12.27 -35.33 7.98
N PHE A 17 -12.97 -34.67 8.90
CA PHE A 17 -12.67 -33.28 9.22
C PHE A 17 -11.22 -33.24 9.73
N ALA A 18 -10.40 -32.39 9.14
CA ALA A 18 -9.05 -32.15 9.65
C ALA A 18 -9.17 -31.69 11.11
N ALA A 19 -8.29 -32.21 11.97
CA ALA A 19 -8.27 -31.80 13.38
C ALA A 19 -7.94 -30.30 13.47
N PRO A 20 -8.51 -29.57 14.45
CA PRO A 20 -8.12 -28.20 14.73
C PRO A 20 -6.61 -28.06 14.89
N SER A 21 -6.07 -26.90 14.57
CA SER A 21 -4.66 -26.56 14.85
C SER A 21 -4.56 -25.78 16.14
N HIS A 22 -3.54 -26.06 16.94
CA HIS A 22 -3.29 -25.43 18.24
C HIS A 22 -1.85 -24.91 18.28
N ILE A 23 -1.69 -23.59 18.22
CA ILE A 23 -0.40 -22.94 18.48
C ILE A 23 -0.29 -22.63 19.96
N SER A 24 0.78 -23.13 20.62
CA SER A 24 1.02 -23.02 22.05
C SER A 24 2.39 -22.40 22.33
N ASN A 25 2.58 -21.94 23.57
CA ASN A 25 3.82 -21.28 24.01
C ASN A 25 4.17 -20.05 23.15
N VAL A 26 3.22 -19.10 23.08
CA VAL A 26 3.39 -17.79 22.47
C VAL A 26 3.17 -16.67 23.48
N ARG A 27 3.70 -15.49 23.21
CA ARG A 27 3.29 -14.24 23.84
C ARG A 27 2.31 -13.55 22.90
N GLY A 28 1.05 -13.98 22.98
CA GLY A 28 -0.02 -13.53 22.08
C GLY A 28 -0.67 -12.24 22.53
N TYR A 29 -0.92 -11.33 21.59
CA TYR A 29 -1.70 -10.11 21.81
C TYR A 29 -2.74 -9.94 20.70
N THR A 30 -3.92 -9.47 21.07
CA THR A 30 -4.96 -9.07 20.12
C THR A 30 -5.81 -7.96 20.72
N LEU A 31 -6.54 -7.24 19.87
CA LEU A 31 -7.59 -6.33 20.34
C LEU A 31 -8.94 -7.03 20.26
N ASP A 32 -9.77 -6.85 21.30
CA ASP A 32 -11.16 -7.21 21.23
C ASP A 32 -11.98 -6.21 20.37
N ASN A 33 -13.28 -6.46 20.23
CA ASN A 33 -14.14 -5.60 19.42
C ASN A 33 -14.33 -4.19 20.04
N SER A 34 -14.02 -4.00 21.32
CA SER A 34 -14.01 -2.69 21.99
C SER A 34 -12.68 -1.94 21.81
N GLY A 35 -11.65 -2.64 21.32
CA GLY A 35 -10.29 -2.14 21.15
C GLY A 35 -9.43 -2.29 22.41
N GLU A 36 -9.85 -3.12 23.38
CA GLU A 36 -9.01 -3.45 24.53
C GLU A 36 -8.00 -4.54 24.17
N LEU A 37 -6.75 -4.37 24.68
CA LEU A 37 -5.67 -5.31 24.45
C LEU A 37 -5.84 -6.55 25.31
N ILE A 38 -5.92 -7.72 24.68
CA ILE A 38 -5.99 -9.03 25.33
C ILE A 38 -4.66 -9.74 25.11
N SER A 39 -4.11 -10.37 26.16
CA SER A 39 -2.95 -11.26 26.07
C SER A 39 -3.36 -12.72 26.22
N PHE A 40 -2.65 -13.62 25.55
CA PHE A 40 -2.87 -15.07 25.60
C PHE A 40 -1.56 -15.83 25.34
N SER A 41 -1.52 -17.11 25.72
CA SER A 41 -0.33 -17.97 25.45
C SER A 41 -0.63 -19.12 24.49
N ASN A 42 -1.91 -19.31 24.13
CA ASN A 42 -2.36 -20.38 23.26
C ASN A 42 -3.49 -19.88 22.36
N MET A 43 -3.51 -20.34 21.11
CA MET A 43 -4.60 -20.09 20.17
C MET A 43 -4.95 -21.37 19.43
N VAL A 44 -6.25 -21.64 19.31
CA VAL A 44 -6.76 -22.78 18.53
C VAL A 44 -7.60 -22.24 17.37
N PHE A 45 -7.36 -22.79 16.19
CA PHE A 45 -8.10 -22.43 14.97
C PHE A 45 -8.49 -23.67 14.17
N ASP A 46 -9.60 -23.58 13.48
CA ASP A 46 -10.16 -24.64 12.64
C ASP A 46 -10.88 -24.05 11.44
N GLY A 47 -10.76 -24.70 10.28
CA GLY A 47 -11.34 -24.19 9.03
C GLY A 47 -10.87 -22.77 8.69
N GLY A 48 -9.63 -22.42 9.07
CA GLY A 48 -9.05 -21.09 8.86
C GLY A 48 -9.52 -20.02 9.84
N LYS A 49 -10.35 -20.35 10.83
CA LYS A 49 -10.92 -19.38 11.79
C LYS A 49 -10.49 -19.67 13.22
N VAL A 50 -10.25 -18.61 13.96
CA VAL A 50 -9.97 -18.70 15.40
C VAL A 50 -11.21 -19.26 16.13
N ILE A 51 -11.02 -20.32 16.91
CA ILE A 51 -12.07 -20.91 17.75
C ILE A 51 -11.87 -20.62 19.23
N ALA A 52 -10.62 -20.45 19.67
CA ALA A 52 -10.30 -20.04 21.04
C ALA A 52 -8.92 -19.39 21.14
N ILE A 53 -8.79 -18.43 22.05
CA ILE A 53 -7.52 -17.93 22.60
C ILE A 53 -7.57 -18.07 24.12
N GLY A 54 -6.44 -18.32 24.78
CA GLY A 54 -6.40 -18.49 26.24
C GLY A 54 -5.04 -18.93 26.75
N GLY A 55 -5.05 -19.58 27.89
CA GLY A 55 -3.87 -20.16 28.55
C GLY A 55 -3.72 -21.66 28.27
N SER A 56 -3.02 -22.35 29.19
CA SER A 56 -2.75 -23.80 29.09
C SER A 56 -4.00 -24.69 29.18
N GLU A 57 -5.13 -24.17 29.66
CA GLU A 57 -6.41 -24.87 29.70
C GLU A 57 -6.90 -25.31 28.30
N LEU A 58 -6.41 -24.67 27.24
CA LEU A 58 -6.74 -25.06 25.88
C LEU A 58 -6.13 -26.42 25.47
N ASN A 59 -5.05 -26.87 26.13
CA ASN A 59 -4.48 -28.20 25.90
C ASN A 59 -5.47 -29.32 26.30
N GLU A 60 -6.14 -29.14 27.45
CA GLU A 60 -7.14 -30.10 27.93
C GLU A 60 -8.44 -30.02 27.11
N ARG A 61 -8.82 -28.81 26.69
CA ARG A 61 -10.04 -28.56 25.93
C ARG A 61 -9.95 -29.08 24.49
N PHE A 62 -8.76 -29.09 23.90
CA PHE A 62 -8.52 -29.51 22.50
C PHE A 62 -7.40 -30.57 22.41
N PRO A 63 -7.56 -31.76 23.07
CA PRO A 63 -6.49 -32.75 23.20
C PRO A 63 -6.07 -33.36 21.86
N ASN A 64 -6.95 -33.35 20.86
CA ASN A 64 -6.71 -33.93 19.54
C ASN A 64 -6.28 -32.90 18.49
N ALA A 65 -6.04 -31.63 18.87
CA ALA A 65 -5.59 -30.60 17.95
C ALA A 65 -4.14 -30.86 17.49
N THR A 66 -3.86 -30.55 16.23
CA THR A 66 -2.50 -30.56 15.68
C THR A 66 -1.65 -29.50 16.35
N GLN A 67 -0.58 -29.90 17.02
CA GLN A 67 0.24 -28.98 17.80
C GLN A 67 1.23 -28.21 16.93
N ILE A 68 1.30 -26.90 17.15
CA ILE A 68 2.25 -25.97 16.55
C ILE A 68 3.01 -25.30 17.69
N ALA A 69 4.35 -25.43 17.70
CA ALA A 69 5.18 -24.80 18.72
C ALA A 69 5.40 -23.32 18.42
N GLY A 70 4.93 -22.44 19.27
CA GLY A 70 5.12 -21.00 19.16
C GLY A 70 6.50 -20.49 19.58
N GLN A 71 7.29 -21.34 20.29
CA GLN A 71 8.69 -21.09 20.66
C GLN A 71 8.93 -19.79 21.45
N ASP A 72 7.94 -19.40 22.26
CA ASP A 72 7.91 -18.14 23.03
C ASP A 72 8.00 -16.86 22.15
N ASN A 73 7.74 -17.00 20.86
CA ASN A 73 7.67 -15.86 19.96
C ASN A 73 6.42 -15.01 20.25
N VAL A 74 6.47 -13.76 19.83
CA VAL A 74 5.31 -12.87 19.93
C VAL A 74 4.35 -13.15 18.79
N LEU A 75 3.07 -13.35 19.13
CA LEU A 75 2.00 -13.60 18.16
C LEU A 75 1.05 -12.40 18.11
N LEU A 76 0.89 -11.81 16.93
CA LEU A 76 -0.02 -10.70 16.66
C LEU A 76 -1.02 -11.07 15.56
N PRO A 77 -2.22 -10.45 15.51
CA PRO A 77 -3.02 -10.44 14.29
C PRO A 77 -2.19 -10.01 13.09
N GLY A 78 -2.48 -10.56 11.93
CA GLY A 78 -1.92 -10.10 10.67
C GLY A 78 -2.20 -8.61 10.47
N LEU A 79 -1.17 -7.86 10.06
CA LEU A 79 -1.27 -6.42 9.90
C LEU A 79 -1.98 -6.07 8.60
N ILE A 80 -2.73 -4.96 8.63
CA ILE A 80 -3.50 -4.44 7.51
C ILE A 80 -2.90 -3.10 7.10
N ASP A 81 -2.44 -2.99 5.85
CA ASP A 81 -2.09 -1.71 5.27
C ASP A 81 -3.33 -1.07 4.65
N ALA A 82 -3.80 0.04 5.25
CA ALA A 82 -5.06 0.66 4.82
C ALA A 82 -4.93 1.53 3.56
N HIS A 83 -3.73 1.69 3.01
CA HIS A 83 -3.48 2.46 1.79
C HIS A 83 -2.15 2.07 1.15
N GLY A 84 -2.20 1.30 0.09
CA GLY A 84 -1.03 0.94 -0.71
C GLY A 84 -1.39 0.76 -2.17
N HIS A 85 -0.38 0.51 -3.02
CA HIS A 85 -0.52 0.29 -4.45
C HIS A 85 0.16 -1.03 -4.82
N VAL A 86 -0.59 -2.14 -4.74
CA VAL A 86 -0.04 -3.51 -4.85
C VAL A 86 0.69 -3.73 -6.17
N MET A 87 0.07 -3.40 -7.29
CA MET A 87 0.71 -3.55 -8.59
C MET A 87 1.90 -2.60 -8.77
N GLY A 88 1.81 -1.37 -8.23
CA GLY A 88 2.91 -0.40 -8.22
C GLY A 88 4.11 -0.87 -7.41
N LEU A 89 3.88 -1.52 -6.25
CA LEU A 89 4.94 -2.14 -5.47
C LEU A 89 5.60 -3.27 -6.28
N GLY A 90 4.79 -4.19 -6.82
CA GLY A 90 5.32 -5.29 -7.63
C GLY A 90 6.13 -4.80 -8.83
N GLU A 91 5.65 -3.76 -9.51
CA GLU A 91 6.40 -3.12 -10.59
C GLU A 91 7.73 -2.55 -10.10
N SER A 92 7.73 -1.85 -8.97
CA SER A 92 8.96 -1.26 -8.41
C SER A 92 9.98 -2.32 -8.01
N LEU A 93 9.53 -3.48 -7.48
CA LEU A 93 10.39 -4.61 -7.12
C LEU A 93 10.95 -5.36 -8.33
N LEU A 94 10.27 -5.29 -9.46
CA LEU A 94 10.68 -5.87 -10.74
C LEU A 94 11.48 -4.90 -11.60
N GLN A 95 11.87 -3.73 -11.08
CA GLN A 95 12.74 -2.75 -11.72
C GLN A 95 14.13 -2.73 -11.06
N VAL A 96 15.12 -2.24 -11.81
CA VAL A 96 16.45 -1.99 -11.23
C VAL A 96 16.39 -0.74 -10.37
N ASP A 97 16.67 -0.87 -9.09
CA ASP A 97 16.82 0.28 -8.19
C ASP A 97 18.25 0.82 -8.26
N LEU A 98 18.40 2.05 -8.73
CA LEU A 98 19.70 2.72 -8.93
C LEU A 98 19.98 3.83 -7.92
N ARG A 99 19.15 3.98 -6.88
CA ARG A 99 19.27 5.07 -5.89
C ARG A 99 20.62 5.05 -5.16
N GLU A 100 21.17 3.88 -4.93
CA GLU A 100 22.45 3.70 -4.23
C GLU A 100 23.68 3.74 -5.17
N SER A 101 23.48 3.94 -6.48
CA SER A 101 24.58 4.00 -7.44
C SER A 101 25.48 5.22 -7.21
N LYS A 102 26.80 4.98 -7.16
CA LYS A 102 27.80 6.01 -6.85
C LYS A 102 28.46 6.60 -8.10
N SER A 103 28.19 6.03 -9.26
CA SER A 103 28.69 6.48 -10.57
C SER A 103 27.86 5.89 -11.71
N ALA A 104 27.98 6.44 -12.92
CA ALA A 104 27.38 5.85 -14.12
C ALA A 104 27.85 4.40 -14.34
N LEU A 105 29.14 4.13 -14.11
CA LEU A 105 29.71 2.79 -14.21
C LEU A 105 29.13 1.82 -13.17
N ASP A 106 28.90 2.28 -11.96
CA ASP A 106 28.26 1.49 -10.92
C ASP A 106 26.82 1.16 -11.31
N ALA A 107 26.05 2.16 -11.76
CA ALA A 107 24.68 1.98 -12.23
C ALA A 107 24.59 0.93 -13.36
N VAL A 108 25.46 0.99 -14.39
CA VAL A 108 25.39 0.00 -15.50
C VAL A 108 25.76 -1.41 -15.05
N LYS A 109 26.62 -1.58 -14.06
CA LYS A 109 26.92 -2.89 -13.46
C LYS A 109 25.70 -3.46 -12.72
N MET A 110 24.95 -2.62 -11.98
CA MET A 110 23.69 -3.02 -11.36
C MET A 110 22.66 -3.44 -12.42
N VAL A 111 22.52 -2.66 -13.49
CA VAL A 111 21.65 -2.98 -14.64
C VAL A 111 22.05 -4.31 -15.30
N GLN A 112 23.35 -4.55 -15.49
CA GLN A 112 23.83 -5.81 -16.09
C GLN A 112 23.54 -7.02 -15.18
N ALA A 113 23.79 -6.90 -13.88
CA ALA A 113 23.51 -7.95 -12.89
C ALA A 113 22.00 -8.31 -12.90
N TYR A 114 21.15 -7.29 -12.91
CA TYR A 114 19.72 -7.46 -13.01
C TYR A 114 19.30 -8.12 -14.34
N ALA A 115 19.80 -7.64 -15.49
CA ALA A 115 19.49 -8.20 -16.80
C ALA A 115 19.88 -9.69 -16.92
N LYS A 116 20.98 -10.09 -16.28
CA LYS A 116 21.42 -11.49 -16.20
C LYS A 116 20.49 -12.35 -15.32
N LYS A 117 19.97 -11.79 -14.22
CA LYS A 117 19.02 -12.48 -13.33
C LYS A 117 17.64 -12.60 -13.99
N GLN A 118 17.20 -11.56 -14.72
CA GLN A 118 15.86 -11.44 -15.31
C GLN A 118 15.92 -11.67 -16.85
N GLN A 119 16.32 -12.86 -17.28
CA GLN A 119 16.57 -13.17 -18.70
C GLN A 119 15.30 -13.11 -19.56
N ASN A 120 14.12 -13.36 -19.00
CA ASN A 120 12.87 -13.44 -19.74
C ASN A 120 12.15 -12.08 -19.94
N LEU A 121 12.62 -11.01 -19.28
CA LEU A 121 12.02 -9.70 -19.46
C LEU A 121 12.35 -9.14 -20.85
N PRO A 122 11.36 -8.60 -21.58
CA PRO A 122 11.58 -8.02 -22.91
C PRO A 122 12.32 -6.68 -22.88
N TRP A 123 12.21 -5.94 -21.76
CA TRP A 123 12.91 -4.69 -21.47
C TRP A 123 13.59 -4.78 -20.11
N VAL A 124 14.69 -4.06 -19.96
CA VAL A 124 15.28 -3.77 -18.66
C VAL A 124 14.83 -2.36 -18.25
N ILE A 125 13.96 -2.29 -17.25
CA ILE A 125 13.45 -1.03 -16.71
C ILE A 125 14.06 -0.81 -15.33
N GLY A 126 14.39 0.43 -15.01
CA GLY A 126 14.94 0.80 -13.72
C GLY A 126 14.66 2.25 -13.38
N ARG A 127 14.98 2.64 -12.16
CA ARG A 127 14.78 4.00 -11.68
C ARG A 127 15.80 4.41 -10.62
N GLY A 128 15.87 5.71 -10.38
CA GLY A 128 16.56 6.23 -9.20
C GLY A 128 17.97 6.74 -9.44
N TRP A 129 18.50 6.67 -10.68
CA TRP A 129 19.80 7.25 -10.93
C TRP A 129 19.79 8.79 -10.76
N ASN A 130 20.92 9.32 -10.26
CA ASN A 130 21.08 10.74 -10.01
C ASN A 130 22.53 11.18 -10.28
N GLN A 131 22.78 11.67 -11.51
CA GLN A 131 24.11 12.08 -11.93
C GLN A 131 24.70 13.23 -11.08
N VAL A 132 23.86 14.03 -10.42
CA VAL A 132 24.35 15.13 -9.58
C VAL A 132 25.16 14.61 -8.37
N LEU A 133 24.89 13.38 -7.96
CA LEU A 133 25.65 12.70 -6.89
C LEU A 133 26.89 11.96 -7.41
N TRP A 134 27.06 11.86 -8.75
CA TRP A 134 28.16 11.13 -9.35
C TRP A 134 29.37 12.03 -9.64
N PRO A 135 30.59 11.46 -9.73
CA PRO A 135 31.77 12.20 -10.17
C PRO A 135 31.54 12.85 -11.53
N GLY A 136 31.91 14.12 -11.64
CA GLY A 136 31.76 14.89 -12.88
C GLY A 136 30.35 15.43 -13.16
N LYS A 137 29.32 14.94 -12.48
CA LYS A 137 27.91 15.42 -12.55
C LYS A 137 27.33 15.46 -13.97
N ALA A 138 27.95 14.78 -14.95
CA ALA A 138 27.53 14.75 -16.34
C ALA A 138 26.41 13.70 -16.56
N TYR A 139 25.55 13.95 -17.53
CA TYR A 139 24.61 12.94 -17.99
C TYR A 139 25.37 11.73 -18.57
N PRO A 140 24.93 10.51 -18.23
CA PRO A 140 25.47 9.30 -18.83
C PRO A 140 25.06 9.15 -20.30
N THR A 141 25.64 8.18 -21.02
CA THR A 141 25.39 7.98 -22.45
C THR A 141 24.82 6.60 -22.77
N ALA A 142 24.12 6.46 -23.91
CA ALA A 142 23.65 5.19 -24.42
C ALA A 142 24.78 4.19 -24.61
N SER A 143 25.94 4.65 -25.13
CA SER A 143 27.11 3.80 -25.37
C SER A 143 27.61 3.09 -24.14
N LEU A 144 27.57 3.76 -22.98
CA LEU A 144 27.95 3.14 -21.71
C LEU A 144 27.01 1.99 -21.32
N LEU A 145 25.70 2.13 -21.56
CA LEU A 145 24.75 1.02 -21.37
C LEU A 145 24.97 -0.12 -22.37
N ASP A 146 25.26 0.22 -23.64
CA ASP A 146 25.47 -0.75 -24.71
C ASP A 146 26.67 -1.67 -24.44
N GLU A 147 27.73 -1.18 -23.78
CA GLU A 147 28.88 -1.99 -23.36
C GLU A 147 28.50 -3.12 -22.39
N TYR A 148 27.45 -2.94 -21.60
CA TYR A 148 27.03 -3.87 -20.54
C TYR A 148 25.73 -4.63 -20.85
N VAL A 149 24.79 -4.01 -21.57
CA VAL A 149 23.49 -4.59 -21.96
C VAL A 149 23.13 -4.13 -23.37
N ASN A 150 23.56 -4.91 -24.37
CA ASN A 150 23.32 -4.62 -25.79
C ASN A 150 22.24 -5.49 -26.43
N ASN A 151 21.83 -6.57 -25.77
CA ASN A 151 20.88 -7.54 -26.33
C ASN A 151 19.41 -7.23 -25.99
N LYS A 152 19.16 -6.30 -25.08
CA LYS A 152 17.82 -5.86 -24.64
C LYS A 152 17.72 -4.35 -24.63
N PRO A 153 16.53 -3.79 -24.91
CA PRO A 153 16.28 -2.37 -24.68
C PRO A 153 16.31 -2.08 -23.18
N VAL A 154 16.94 -0.96 -22.82
CA VAL A 154 17.10 -0.48 -21.44
C VAL A 154 16.47 0.90 -21.33
N MET A 155 15.66 1.12 -20.30
CA MET A 155 15.08 2.41 -19.92
C MET A 155 15.21 2.63 -18.42
N LEU A 156 15.95 3.64 -18.02
CA LEU A 156 16.25 3.96 -16.63
C LEU A 156 15.75 5.38 -16.30
N SER A 157 14.74 5.49 -15.46
CA SER A 157 14.20 6.78 -15.04
C SER A 157 15.11 7.44 -13.99
N ARG A 158 15.33 8.74 -14.14
CA ARG A 158 16.02 9.54 -13.14
C ARG A 158 15.21 9.59 -11.84
N VAL A 159 15.88 9.88 -10.72
CA VAL A 159 15.26 9.92 -9.39
C VAL A 159 14.02 10.82 -9.31
N ASP A 160 14.01 11.94 -10.03
CA ASP A 160 12.88 12.89 -10.09
C ASP A 160 11.82 12.55 -11.17
N GLY A 161 12.07 11.51 -12.00
CA GLY A 161 11.16 11.12 -13.07
C GLY A 161 11.18 12.02 -14.32
N HIS A 162 11.94 13.12 -14.32
CA HIS A 162 11.98 14.08 -15.43
C HIS A 162 13.01 13.77 -16.52
N ALA A 163 13.81 12.73 -16.38
CA ALA A 163 14.71 12.27 -17.42
C ALA A 163 14.78 10.74 -17.47
N SER A 164 14.99 10.19 -18.65
CA SER A 164 15.27 8.77 -18.85
C SER A 164 16.61 8.58 -19.55
N TRP A 165 17.40 7.63 -19.05
CA TRP A 165 18.63 7.16 -19.65
C TRP A 165 18.37 5.84 -20.35
N VAL A 166 18.60 5.78 -21.65
CA VAL A 166 18.26 4.64 -22.50
C VAL A 166 19.47 4.19 -23.32
N ASN A 167 19.49 2.91 -23.69
CA ASN A 167 20.53 2.38 -24.58
C ASN A 167 20.16 2.55 -26.06
N SER A 168 21.11 2.26 -26.96
CA SER A 168 20.92 2.40 -28.39
C SER A 168 19.78 1.53 -28.93
N LYS A 169 19.55 0.35 -28.33
CA LYS A 169 18.47 -0.55 -28.74
C LYS A 169 17.08 0.04 -28.42
N ALA A 170 16.94 0.73 -27.31
CA ALA A 170 15.71 1.44 -26.97
C ALA A 170 15.45 2.63 -27.92
N LEU A 171 16.50 3.40 -28.27
CA LEU A 171 16.40 4.48 -29.26
C LEU A 171 15.99 3.93 -30.64
N GLU A 172 16.57 2.81 -31.08
CA GLU A 172 16.22 2.12 -32.34
C GLU A 172 14.75 1.73 -32.38
N ILE A 173 14.25 1.05 -31.33
CA ILE A 173 12.84 0.62 -31.24
C ILE A 173 11.89 1.82 -31.29
N ALA A 174 12.26 2.93 -30.65
CA ALA A 174 11.47 4.16 -30.66
C ALA A 174 11.59 4.97 -31.96
N GLY A 175 12.50 4.59 -32.87
CA GLY A 175 12.78 5.34 -34.10
C GLY A 175 13.40 6.70 -33.83
N ILE A 176 14.12 6.87 -32.72
CA ILE A 176 14.76 8.13 -32.34
C ILE A 176 16.13 8.23 -33.02
N THR A 177 16.26 9.17 -33.93
CA THR A 177 17.45 9.42 -34.73
C THR A 177 17.93 10.87 -34.57
N LYS A 178 19.01 11.23 -35.29
CA LYS A 178 19.47 12.62 -35.34
C LYS A 178 18.42 13.58 -35.95
N ASP A 179 17.52 13.06 -36.79
CA ASP A 179 16.51 13.84 -37.51
C ASP A 179 15.16 13.91 -36.75
N THR A 180 15.04 13.20 -35.63
CA THR A 180 13.83 13.24 -34.77
C THR A 180 13.74 14.60 -34.08
N LEU A 181 12.65 15.32 -34.29
CA LEU A 181 12.44 16.61 -33.63
C LEU A 181 12.13 16.44 -32.14
N ASP A 182 12.53 17.41 -31.34
CA ASP A 182 12.13 17.49 -29.94
C ASP A 182 10.61 17.73 -29.86
N PRO A 183 9.85 16.92 -29.09
CA PRO A 183 8.42 17.17 -28.93
C PRO A 183 8.18 18.42 -28.06
N PRO A 184 7.02 19.07 -28.20
CA PRO A 184 6.67 20.20 -27.33
C PRO A 184 6.79 19.83 -25.85
N GLY A 185 7.54 20.60 -25.07
CA GLY A 185 7.79 20.31 -23.64
C GLY A 185 8.76 19.15 -23.36
N GLY A 186 9.47 18.67 -24.37
CA GLY A 186 10.46 17.59 -24.20
C GLY A 186 11.77 17.91 -24.93
N LYS A 187 12.86 17.25 -24.53
CA LYS A 187 14.18 17.41 -25.12
C LYS A 187 14.90 16.07 -25.32
N ILE A 188 15.36 15.81 -26.51
CA ILE A 188 16.31 14.73 -26.81
C ILE A 188 17.72 15.31 -26.69
N VAL A 189 18.49 14.86 -25.70
CA VAL A 189 19.87 15.33 -25.51
C VAL A 189 20.74 14.76 -26.63
N ARG A 190 21.50 15.63 -27.33
CA ARG A 190 22.34 15.29 -28.49
C ARG A 190 23.79 15.67 -28.24
N ASP A 191 24.68 14.96 -28.90
CA ASP A 191 26.09 15.32 -28.97
C ASP A 191 26.36 16.44 -29.99
N ASN A 192 27.62 16.82 -30.16
CA ASN A 192 28.04 17.88 -31.08
C ASN A 192 27.81 17.54 -32.56
N GLN A 193 27.50 16.27 -32.89
CA GLN A 193 27.18 15.81 -34.24
C GLN A 193 25.66 15.68 -34.44
N GLY A 194 24.85 16.07 -33.45
CA GLY A 194 23.40 15.97 -33.48
C GLY A 194 22.87 14.57 -33.18
N LYS A 195 23.71 13.59 -32.83
CA LYS A 195 23.28 12.24 -32.47
C LYS A 195 22.68 12.19 -31.06
N PRO A 196 21.54 11.51 -30.87
CA PRO A 196 20.97 11.29 -29.54
C PRO A 196 21.97 10.60 -28.60
N THR A 197 22.20 11.18 -27.42
CA THR A 197 23.13 10.63 -26.41
C THR A 197 22.56 9.49 -25.59
N GLY A 198 21.23 9.28 -25.65
CA GLY A 198 20.52 8.33 -24.81
C GLY A 198 19.81 8.98 -23.61
N ILE A 199 19.81 10.32 -23.52
CA ILE A 199 19.02 11.03 -22.50
C ILE A 199 17.82 11.69 -23.15
N LEU A 200 16.64 11.35 -22.60
CA LEU A 200 15.36 11.94 -22.95
C LEU A 200 14.81 12.68 -21.75
N VAL A 201 14.34 13.92 -21.96
CA VAL A 201 13.87 14.80 -20.89
C VAL A 201 12.39 15.12 -21.11
N ASP A 202 11.60 15.08 -20.04
CA ASP A 202 10.17 15.39 -19.99
C ASP A 202 9.37 14.70 -21.11
N ASN A 203 8.59 15.41 -21.91
CA ASN A 203 7.74 14.83 -22.95
C ASN A 203 8.50 14.04 -24.03
N ALA A 204 9.83 14.14 -24.11
CA ALA A 204 10.60 13.27 -25.01
C ALA A 204 10.59 11.79 -24.57
N ILE A 205 10.31 11.52 -23.28
CA ILE A 205 10.16 10.17 -22.73
C ILE A 205 8.94 9.47 -23.35
N ASP A 206 7.88 10.20 -23.70
CA ASP A 206 6.66 9.68 -24.30
C ASP A 206 6.91 8.99 -25.65
N LEU A 207 8.00 9.36 -26.33
CA LEU A 207 8.43 8.67 -27.56
C LEU A 207 8.74 7.18 -27.32
N LEU A 208 9.13 6.82 -26.09
CA LEU A 208 9.43 5.44 -25.69
C LEU A 208 8.20 4.71 -25.13
N TYR A 209 7.34 5.39 -24.37
CA TYR A 209 6.24 4.72 -23.65
C TYR A 209 5.32 3.91 -24.57
N LYS A 210 5.07 4.38 -25.80
CA LYS A 210 4.27 3.65 -26.79
C LYS A 210 4.90 2.33 -27.28
N HIS A 211 6.19 2.13 -27.03
CA HIS A 211 6.94 0.93 -27.41
C HIS A 211 7.23 0.00 -26.23
N LEU A 212 6.95 0.44 -25.01
CA LEU A 212 7.03 -0.44 -23.84
C LEU A 212 6.00 -1.58 -23.98
N PRO A 213 6.32 -2.77 -23.47
CA PRO A 213 5.37 -3.87 -23.45
C PRO A 213 4.05 -3.43 -22.78
N LYS A 214 2.94 -3.71 -23.44
CA LYS A 214 1.63 -3.54 -22.79
C LYS A 214 1.55 -4.48 -21.59
N THR A 215 0.88 -4.05 -20.55
CA THR A 215 0.62 -4.87 -19.38
C THR A 215 -0.10 -6.14 -19.82
N SER A 216 0.53 -7.28 -19.61
CA SER A 216 -0.01 -8.60 -19.89
C SER A 216 -0.41 -9.29 -18.58
N GLU A 217 -1.21 -10.35 -18.67
CA GLU A 217 -1.53 -11.16 -17.49
C GLU A 217 -0.27 -11.72 -16.82
N ASN A 218 0.74 -12.13 -17.59
CA ASN A 218 2.03 -12.57 -17.04
C ASN A 218 2.74 -11.45 -16.28
N THR A 219 2.66 -10.21 -16.78
CA THR A 219 3.23 -9.04 -16.09
C THR A 219 2.49 -8.79 -14.77
N LEU A 220 1.15 -8.79 -14.79
CA LEU A 220 0.35 -8.63 -13.56
C LEU A 220 0.64 -9.76 -12.56
N THR A 221 0.83 -11.00 -13.04
CA THR A 221 1.18 -12.14 -12.18
C THR A 221 2.56 -11.96 -11.54
N ALA A 222 3.55 -11.51 -12.30
CA ALA A 222 4.88 -11.24 -11.77
C ALA A 222 4.85 -10.11 -10.73
N GLN A 223 4.12 -9.02 -11.02
CA GLN A 223 3.94 -7.89 -10.11
C GLN A 223 3.23 -8.31 -8.82
N LEU A 224 2.11 -9.03 -8.92
CA LEU A 224 1.35 -9.50 -7.76
C LEU A 224 2.17 -10.44 -6.88
N ASN A 225 2.91 -11.37 -7.48
CA ASN A 225 3.76 -12.30 -6.74
C ASN A 225 4.90 -11.57 -6.02
N ALA A 226 5.60 -10.66 -6.70
CA ALA A 226 6.68 -9.89 -6.09
C ALA A 226 6.17 -9.02 -4.92
N ALA A 227 5.04 -8.33 -5.12
CA ALA A 227 4.41 -7.57 -4.04
C ALA A 227 3.96 -8.48 -2.89
N GLY A 228 3.34 -9.61 -3.20
CA GLY A 228 2.86 -10.58 -2.20
C GLY A 228 4.01 -11.15 -1.35
N GLU A 229 5.11 -11.56 -1.96
CA GLU A 229 6.31 -12.02 -1.24
C GLU A 229 6.85 -10.95 -0.29
N GLN A 230 6.99 -9.71 -0.75
CA GLN A 230 7.46 -8.58 0.06
C GLN A 230 6.51 -8.32 1.24
N LEU A 231 5.22 -8.15 0.98
CA LEU A 231 4.23 -7.81 1.99
C LEU A 231 4.06 -8.91 3.04
N LEU A 232 4.05 -10.17 2.63
CA LEU A 232 4.01 -11.32 3.55
C LEU A 232 5.27 -11.39 4.42
N SER A 233 6.45 -11.07 3.87
CA SER A 233 7.70 -11.03 4.65
C SER A 233 7.72 -9.92 5.70
N GLU A 234 6.86 -8.92 5.56
CA GLU A 234 6.69 -7.79 6.47
C GLU A 234 5.45 -7.93 7.38
N GLY A 235 4.73 -9.07 7.29
CA GLY A 235 3.60 -9.38 8.17
C GLY A 235 2.27 -8.76 7.75
N ILE A 236 2.18 -8.23 6.54
CA ILE A 236 0.93 -7.71 5.98
C ILE A 236 0.12 -8.88 5.43
N THR A 237 -1.09 -9.06 5.96
CA THR A 237 -2.03 -10.11 5.53
C THR A 237 -3.19 -9.56 4.72
N SER A 238 -3.43 -8.26 4.79
CA SER A 238 -4.48 -7.56 4.03
C SER A 238 -4.03 -6.18 3.61
N VAL A 239 -4.44 -5.75 2.41
CA VAL A 239 -4.12 -4.42 1.85
C VAL A 239 -5.36 -3.77 1.28
N HIS A 240 -5.50 -2.46 1.50
CA HIS A 240 -6.44 -1.63 0.75
C HIS A 240 -5.71 -1.04 -0.46
N ASP A 241 -5.95 -1.61 -1.64
CA ASP A 241 -5.22 -1.29 -2.88
C ASP A 241 -5.85 -0.08 -3.59
N ALA A 242 -5.18 1.07 -3.50
CA ALA A 242 -5.74 2.36 -3.86
C ALA A 242 -5.64 2.67 -5.36
N GLY A 243 -6.79 2.69 -6.06
CA GLY A 243 -6.88 3.24 -7.42
C GLY A 243 -6.63 2.24 -8.54
N ILE A 244 -7.28 1.08 -8.50
CA ILE A 244 -7.14 0.07 -9.57
C ILE A 244 -7.93 0.41 -10.83
N GLY A 245 -7.35 0.11 -12.01
CA GLY A 245 -8.02 0.14 -13.30
C GLY A 245 -8.82 -1.14 -13.58
N LYS A 246 -9.54 -1.13 -14.73
CA LYS A 246 -10.37 -2.28 -15.18
C LYS A 246 -9.57 -3.58 -15.32
N ASP A 247 -8.37 -3.51 -15.87
CA ASP A 247 -7.54 -4.70 -16.13
C ASP A 247 -7.14 -5.39 -14.81
N VAL A 248 -6.75 -4.61 -13.80
CA VAL A 248 -6.44 -5.12 -12.46
C VAL A 248 -7.70 -5.61 -11.74
N TYR A 249 -8.84 -4.92 -11.92
CA TYR A 249 -10.13 -5.36 -11.40
C TYR A 249 -10.50 -6.76 -11.91
N ASP A 250 -10.43 -6.98 -13.23
CA ASP A 250 -10.73 -8.28 -13.83
C ASP A 250 -9.71 -9.34 -13.42
N TYR A 251 -8.44 -8.94 -13.34
CA TYR A 251 -7.34 -9.81 -12.93
C TYR A 251 -7.54 -10.31 -11.49
N TYR A 252 -7.86 -9.45 -10.53
CA TYR A 252 -8.13 -9.87 -9.15
C TYR A 252 -9.32 -10.80 -9.04
N LYS A 253 -10.40 -10.54 -9.79
CA LYS A 253 -11.54 -11.45 -9.86
C LYS A 253 -11.18 -12.83 -10.39
N LYS A 254 -10.30 -12.89 -11.38
CA LYS A 254 -9.78 -14.16 -11.92
C LYS A 254 -8.93 -14.87 -10.85
N ARG A 255 -7.99 -14.14 -10.21
CA ARG A 255 -7.07 -14.73 -9.22
C ARG A 255 -7.79 -15.28 -7.98
N VAL A 256 -8.84 -14.60 -7.51
CA VAL A 256 -9.63 -15.12 -6.38
C VAL A 256 -10.43 -16.37 -6.78
N ALA A 257 -10.98 -16.42 -7.99
CA ALA A 257 -11.66 -17.62 -8.49
C ALA A 257 -10.71 -18.83 -8.64
N GLU A 258 -9.43 -18.58 -8.89
CA GLU A 258 -8.37 -19.57 -8.97
C GLU A 258 -7.71 -19.89 -7.59
N HIS A 259 -8.19 -19.28 -6.48
CA HIS A 259 -7.61 -19.39 -5.12
C HIS A 259 -6.12 -19.03 -5.08
N SER A 260 -5.70 -18.02 -5.81
CA SER A 260 -4.30 -17.70 -6.08
C SER A 260 -3.89 -16.26 -5.73
N LEU A 261 -4.71 -15.55 -4.96
CA LEU A 261 -4.29 -14.31 -4.31
C LEU A 261 -3.28 -14.62 -3.19
N PRO A 262 -2.15 -13.91 -3.10
CA PRO A 262 -1.14 -14.15 -2.06
C PRO A 262 -1.59 -13.66 -0.68
N LEU A 263 -2.40 -12.61 -0.64
CA LEU A 263 -2.94 -11.97 0.57
C LEU A 263 -4.34 -11.43 0.31
N ARG A 264 -5.02 -10.94 1.33
CA ARG A 264 -6.35 -10.34 1.17
C ARG A 264 -6.25 -8.96 0.58
N ILE A 265 -7.14 -8.65 -0.37
CA ILE A 265 -7.13 -7.35 -1.06
C ILE A 265 -8.50 -6.70 -0.99
N TYR A 266 -8.52 -5.44 -0.56
CA TYR A 266 -9.65 -4.52 -0.60
C TYR A 266 -9.36 -3.43 -1.64
N PRO A 267 -9.64 -3.67 -2.93
CA PRO A 267 -9.29 -2.71 -3.97
C PRO A 267 -10.28 -1.54 -4.01
N MET A 268 -9.77 -0.37 -4.34
CA MET A 268 -10.54 0.84 -4.60
C MET A 268 -10.51 1.12 -6.11
N ILE A 269 -11.66 1.09 -6.77
CA ILE A 269 -11.75 1.37 -8.22
C ILE A 269 -11.31 2.81 -8.49
N ALA A 270 -10.42 3.03 -9.44
CA ALA A 270 -9.99 4.38 -9.80
C ALA A 270 -11.17 5.20 -10.36
N ALA A 271 -11.42 6.39 -9.79
CA ALA A 271 -12.45 7.30 -10.29
C ALA A 271 -12.16 7.78 -11.72
N THR A 272 -10.90 7.73 -12.14
CA THR A 272 -10.44 8.06 -13.50
C THR A 272 -10.69 6.94 -14.50
N SER A 273 -11.15 5.75 -14.06
CA SER A 273 -11.45 4.64 -14.96
C SER A 273 -12.54 5.02 -15.96
N PRO A 274 -12.31 4.86 -17.27
CA PRO A 274 -13.30 5.19 -18.30
C PRO A 274 -14.58 4.35 -18.20
N VAL A 275 -14.50 3.21 -17.50
CA VAL A 275 -15.62 2.28 -17.29
C VAL A 275 -16.21 2.36 -15.87
N LEU A 276 -15.83 3.37 -15.07
CA LEU A 276 -16.31 3.52 -13.69
C LEU A 276 -17.85 3.37 -13.59
N LYS A 277 -18.60 4.12 -14.41
CA LYS A 277 -20.08 4.07 -14.42
C LYS A 277 -20.64 2.66 -14.68
N GLN A 278 -19.92 1.85 -15.46
CA GLN A 278 -20.31 0.47 -15.72
C GLN A 278 -20.04 -0.41 -14.50
N LEU A 279 -18.85 -0.27 -13.88
CA LEU A 279 -18.46 -1.05 -12.71
C LEU A 279 -19.35 -0.75 -11.50
N LEU A 280 -19.75 0.50 -11.31
CA LEU A 280 -20.66 0.88 -10.20
C LEU A 280 -22.08 0.35 -10.33
N LYS A 281 -22.50 -0.11 -11.50
CA LYS A 281 -23.82 -0.76 -11.72
C LYS A 281 -23.82 -2.23 -11.33
N THR A 282 -22.66 -2.82 -11.07
CA THR A 282 -22.56 -4.20 -10.58
C THR A 282 -22.66 -4.21 -9.05
N ASP A 283 -23.09 -5.35 -8.50
CA ASP A 283 -23.03 -5.56 -7.06
C ASP A 283 -21.61 -5.49 -6.54
N HIS A 284 -21.45 -5.21 -5.24
CA HIS A 284 -20.15 -5.33 -4.58
C HIS A 284 -19.59 -6.73 -4.78
N VAL A 285 -18.27 -6.83 -5.00
CA VAL A 285 -17.59 -8.12 -5.07
C VAL A 285 -17.19 -8.53 -3.66
N GLN A 286 -17.59 -9.70 -3.24
CA GLN A 286 -17.18 -10.34 -2.00
C GLN A 286 -17.04 -11.84 -2.28
N ASP A 287 -15.86 -12.41 -2.14
CA ASP A 287 -15.70 -13.85 -2.24
C ASP A 287 -16.01 -14.54 -0.89
N GLN A 288 -16.35 -15.82 -0.95
CA GLN A 288 -16.82 -16.59 0.21
C GLN A 288 -15.76 -16.78 1.31
N TYR A 289 -14.48 -16.58 1.01
CA TYR A 289 -13.35 -16.73 1.95
C TYR A 289 -12.70 -15.38 2.29
N ASP A 290 -13.34 -14.27 1.89
CA ASP A 290 -12.92 -12.90 2.20
C ASP A 290 -11.49 -12.54 1.71
N TRP A 291 -11.03 -13.17 0.60
CA TRP A 291 -9.77 -12.83 -0.05
C TRP A 291 -9.86 -11.57 -0.90
N LEU A 292 -11.04 -11.28 -1.45
CA LEU A 292 -11.29 -10.11 -2.29
C LEU A 292 -12.61 -9.45 -1.90
N SER A 293 -12.56 -8.13 -1.63
CA SER A 293 -13.77 -7.34 -1.37
C SER A 293 -13.67 -6.02 -2.11
N ILE A 294 -14.48 -5.81 -3.17
CA ILE A 294 -14.49 -4.59 -3.98
C ILE A 294 -15.81 -3.86 -3.76
N ARG A 295 -15.76 -2.74 -3.05
CA ARG A 295 -16.94 -1.92 -2.73
C ARG A 295 -16.60 -0.44 -2.56
N SER A 296 -15.45 -0.01 -3.08
CA SER A 296 -14.96 1.35 -2.88
C SER A 296 -14.34 1.94 -4.14
N VAL A 297 -14.26 3.27 -4.16
CA VAL A 297 -13.70 4.08 -5.24
C VAL A 297 -12.63 4.99 -4.68
N LYS A 298 -11.45 5.08 -5.32
CA LYS A 298 -10.40 6.07 -5.05
C LYS A 298 -10.55 7.24 -6.00
N ALA A 299 -10.65 8.44 -5.44
CA ALA A 299 -10.65 9.69 -6.20
C ALA A 299 -9.56 10.64 -5.67
N TYR A 300 -9.22 11.65 -6.45
CA TYR A 300 -8.12 12.56 -6.16
C TYR A 300 -8.62 14.01 -6.10
N GLY A 301 -8.40 14.68 -4.97
CA GLY A 301 -8.71 16.12 -4.80
C GLY A 301 -7.57 17.00 -5.28
N ASP A 302 -6.36 16.71 -4.87
CA ASP A 302 -5.18 17.54 -5.11
C ASP A 302 -3.90 16.72 -5.30
N GLY A 303 -2.76 17.38 -5.38
CA GLY A 303 -1.44 16.77 -5.47
C GLY A 303 -0.71 16.71 -4.13
N ALA A 304 0.61 16.42 -4.17
CA ALA A 304 1.44 16.21 -3.00
C ALA A 304 1.98 17.53 -2.41
N LEU A 305 2.28 17.51 -1.09
CA LEU A 305 2.82 18.68 -0.38
C LEU A 305 4.25 19.01 -0.83
N GLY A 306 5.10 18.03 -0.99
CA GLY A 306 6.51 18.20 -1.36
C GLY A 306 6.73 18.93 -2.67
N SER A 307 5.92 18.60 -3.69
CA SER A 307 5.94 19.24 -5.02
C SER A 307 5.15 20.54 -5.10
N ARG A 308 4.60 21.03 -4.00
CA ARG A 308 3.65 22.16 -3.93
C ARG A 308 2.39 21.97 -4.79
N GLY A 309 1.96 20.72 -4.97
CA GLY A 309 0.72 20.37 -5.65
C GLY A 309 -0.50 20.29 -4.72
N ALA A 310 -0.30 20.17 -3.41
CA ALA A 310 -1.39 20.13 -2.43
C ALA A 310 -2.16 21.48 -2.44
N ALA A 311 -3.49 21.41 -2.55
CA ALA A 311 -4.31 22.60 -2.65
C ALA A 311 -4.53 23.25 -1.27
N LEU A 312 -4.09 24.47 -1.10
CA LEU A 312 -4.09 25.22 0.15
C LEU A 312 -5.08 26.39 0.13
N LEU A 313 -5.68 26.69 1.29
CA LEU A 313 -6.54 27.86 1.50
C LEU A 313 -5.75 29.18 1.36
N ASN A 314 -4.55 29.20 1.93
CA ASN A 314 -3.59 30.28 1.79
C ASN A 314 -2.38 29.79 0.97
N PRO A 315 -1.62 30.68 0.31
CA PRO A 315 -0.47 30.26 -0.49
C PRO A 315 0.56 29.49 0.33
N TYR A 316 1.44 28.76 -0.36
CA TYR A 316 2.61 28.16 0.27
C TYR A 316 3.45 29.22 0.97
N SER A 317 3.99 28.91 2.15
CA SER A 317 4.80 29.87 2.91
C SER A 317 6.12 30.21 2.22
N ASP A 318 6.63 29.29 1.42
CA ASP A 318 7.86 29.42 0.63
C ASP A 318 7.60 29.69 -0.86
N ASP A 319 6.33 30.02 -1.25
CA ASP A 319 5.94 30.35 -2.62
C ASP A 319 4.60 31.12 -2.60
N ALA A 320 4.69 32.43 -2.41
CA ALA A 320 3.56 33.30 -2.09
C ALA A 320 2.48 33.42 -3.20
N GLU A 321 2.78 33.04 -4.42
CA GLU A 321 1.83 33.04 -5.54
C GLU A 321 1.19 31.67 -5.78
N ASN A 322 1.66 30.62 -5.09
CA ASN A 322 1.26 29.25 -5.32
C ASN A 322 0.29 28.77 -4.23
N HIS A 323 -0.91 28.37 -4.63
CA HIS A 323 -1.92 27.74 -3.77
C HIS A 323 -2.05 26.22 -4.00
N GLY A 324 -1.14 25.61 -4.76
CA GLY A 324 -1.30 24.24 -5.25
C GLY A 324 -2.37 24.14 -6.35
N LEU A 325 -2.80 22.92 -6.61
CA LEU A 325 -3.75 22.65 -7.70
C LEU A 325 -4.78 21.58 -7.28
N LEU A 326 -5.96 21.66 -7.86
CA LEU A 326 -6.96 20.62 -7.75
C LEU A 326 -6.84 19.68 -8.95
N VAL A 327 -6.64 18.38 -8.67
CA VAL A 327 -6.66 17.32 -9.67
C VAL A 327 -8.09 17.12 -10.18
N THR A 328 -9.06 17.04 -9.27
CA THR A 328 -10.49 17.09 -9.62
C THR A 328 -11.00 18.52 -9.44
N ARG A 329 -11.48 19.14 -10.53
CA ARG A 329 -11.99 20.53 -10.47
C ARG A 329 -13.23 20.61 -9.59
N GLU A 330 -13.45 21.72 -8.90
CA GLU A 330 -14.59 21.91 -7.98
C GLU A 330 -15.95 21.57 -8.62
N LYS A 331 -16.16 21.98 -9.88
CA LYS A 331 -17.41 21.67 -10.60
C LYS A 331 -17.64 20.19 -10.86
N ASP A 332 -16.59 19.37 -10.85
CA ASP A 332 -16.64 17.93 -11.13
C ASP A 332 -16.78 17.10 -9.84
N LEU A 333 -16.59 17.71 -8.64
CA LEU A 333 -16.72 17.03 -7.35
C LEU A 333 -18.14 16.52 -7.12
N LYS A 334 -19.15 17.39 -7.26
CA LYS A 334 -20.55 17.03 -7.02
C LYS A 334 -21.01 15.85 -7.88
N PRO A 335 -20.84 15.85 -9.22
CA PRO A 335 -21.20 14.71 -10.05
C PRO A 335 -20.48 13.42 -9.65
N LEU A 336 -19.22 13.50 -9.26
CA LEU A 336 -18.43 12.33 -8.86
C LEU A 336 -18.93 11.74 -7.54
N PHE A 337 -19.10 12.56 -6.50
CA PHE A 337 -19.59 12.12 -5.20
C PHE A 337 -20.99 11.52 -5.31
N ASP A 338 -21.90 12.21 -6.02
CA ASP A 338 -23.26 11.74 -6.23
C ASP A 338 -23.28 10.41 -7.00
N LEU A 339 -22.42 10.24 -7.98
CA LEU A 339 -22.29 9.00 -8.73
C LEU A 339 -21.87 7.83 -7.81
N VAL A 340 -20.81 8.00 -7.04
CA VAL A 340 -20.24 6.92 -6.21
C VAL A 340 -21.18 6.58 -5.06
N LEU A 341 -21.62 7.58 -4.30
CA LEU A 341 -22.48 7.39 -3.13
C LEU A 341 -23.89 6.89 -3.54
N GLY A 342 -24.42 7.39 -4.66
CA GLY A 342 -25.73 6.97 -5.19
C GLY A 342 -25.78 5.52 -5.64
N HIS A 343 -24.62 4.90 -5.93
CA HIS A 343 -24.52 3.47 -6.20
C HIS A 343 -24.14 2.63 -4.96
N GLY A 344 -24.08 3.24 -3.77
CA GLY A 344 -23.78 2.54 -2.52
C GLY A 344 -22.31 2.17 -2.32
N PHE A 345 -21.39 2.74 -3.11
CA PHE A 345 -19.95 2.52 -2.94
C PHE A 345 -19.36 3.50 -1.95
N GLN A 346 -18.40 3.03 -1.15
CA GLN A 346 -17.55 3.87 -0.31
C GLN A 346 -16.68 4.76 -1.20
N LEU A 347 -16.60 6.05 -0.90
CA LEU A 347 -15.70 6.98 -1.57
C LEU A 347 -14.48 7.25 -0.69
N ASN A 348 -13.30 6.97 -1.23
CA ASN A 348 -11.99 7.21 -0.62
C ASN A 348 -11.34 8.37 -1.40
N PHE A 349 -11.36 9.55 -0.81
CA PHE A 349 -11.00 10.79 -1.49
C PHE A 349 -9.64 11.31 -1.01
N HIS A 350 -8.66 11.32 -1.90
CA HIS A 350 -7.33 11.88 -1.62
C HIS A 350 -7.44 13.38 -1.36
N ALA A 351 -6.99 13.84 -0.21
CA ALA A 351 -6.86 15.26 0.12
C ALA A 351 -5.67 15.48 1.06
N ILE A 352 -4.65 16.14 0.55
CA ILE A 352 -3.43 16.49 1.29
C ILE A 352 -3.52 17.90 1.84
N GLY A 353 -3.85 18.89 1.01
CA GLY A 353 -3.96 20.28 1.41
C GLY A 353 -5.26 20.63 2.14
N ASP A 354 -5.23 21.67 2.96
CA ASP A 354 -6.36 22.11 3.77
C ASP A 354 -7.56 22.61 2.93
N LYS A 355 -7.32 23.13 1.73
CA LYS A 355 -8.40 23.46 0.77
C LYS A 355 -9.06 22.20 0.24
N ALA A 356 -8.29 21.18 -0.18
CA ALA A 356 -8.84 19.94 -0.70
C ALA A 356 -9.64 19.18 0.37
N ASN A 357 -9.13 19.14 1.60
CA ASN A 357 -9.84 18.56 2.76
C ASN A 357 -11.18 19.28 3.01
N ARG A 358 -11.19 20.61 3.02
CA ARG A 358 -12.42 21.42 3.20
C ARG A 358 -13.44 21.15 2.09
N LEU A 359 -12.99 21.11 0.84
CA LEU A 359 -13.86 20.82 -0.31
C LEU A 359 -14.46 19.43 -0.23
N ALA A 360 -13.65 18.41 0.14
CA ALA A 360 -14.14 17.05 0.35
C ALA A 360 -15.22 16.99 1.43
N LEU A 361 -14.97 17.59 2.61
CA LEU A 361 -15.95 17.61 3.70
C LEU A 361 -17.23 18.38 3.35
N ASN A 362 -17.12 19.49 2.61
CA ASN A 362 -18.28 20.22 2.10
C ASN A 362 -19.10 19.37 1.15
N GLN A 363 -18.43 18.68 0.22
CA GLN A 363 -19.11 17.86 -0.76
C GLN A 363 -19.74 16.60 -0.14
N PHE A 364 -19.08 15.96 0.83
CA PHE A 364 -19.70 14.86 1.60
C PHE A 364 -20.96 15.33 2.33
N ALA A 365 -20.90 16.48 3.01
CA ALA A 365 -22.05 17.04 3.72
C ALA A 365 -23.23 17.32 2.77
N ASP A 366 -22.97 17.95 1.61
CA ASP A 366 -23.98 18.20 0.59
C ASP A 366 -24.58 16.91 0.02
N SER A 367 -23.73 15.96 -0.39
CA SER A 367 -24.19 14.68 -0.94
C SER A 367 -24.98 13.85 0.08
N PHE A 368 -24.54 13.80 1.33
CA PHE A 368 -25.26 13.08 2.40
C PHE A 368 -26.66 13.64 2.65
N SER A 369 -26.82 14.96 2.54
CA SER A 369 -28.13 15.59 2.71
C SER A 369 -29.12 15.30 1.58
N ARG A 370 -28.60 15.07 0.36
CA ARG A 370 -29.42 14.90 -0.85
C ARG A 370 -29.67 13.44 -1.21
N ILE A 371 -28.66 12.60 -1.07
CA ILE A 371 -28.69 11.22 -1.56
C ILE A 371 -28.33 10.18 -0.49
N GLY A 372 -27.85 10.61 0.68
CA GLY A 372 -27.41 9.70 1.72
C GLY A 372 -25.96 9.24 1.56
N GLY A 373 -25.65 8.04 2.06
CA GLY A 373 -24.31 7.44 1.96
C GLY A 373 -23.38 7.71 3.15
N LYS A 374 -23.85 8.37 4.22
CA LYS A 374 -23.06 8.62 5.44
C LYS A 374 -22.60 7.33 6.14
N SER A 375 -23.35 6.23 6.01
CA SER A 375 -23.03 4.92 6.58
C SER A 375 -22.03 4.10 5.76
N LEU A 376 -21.60 4.59 4.60
CA LEU A 376 -20.67 3.88 3.72
C LEU A 376 -19.22 3.93 4.20
N ARG A 377 -18.94 4.54 5.38
CA ARG A 377 -17.60 4.66 5.97
C ARG A 377 -16.62 5.34 5.02
N ASN A 378 -17.08 6.42 4.37
CA ASN A 378 -16.26 7.16 3.44
C ASN A 378 -14.97 7.67 4.09
N ARG A 379 -13.93 7.82 3.29
CA ARG A 379 -12.61 8.15 3.80
C ARG A 379 -12.07 9.40 3.14
N VAL A 380 -11.23 10.13 3.88
CA VAL A 380 -10.26 11.05 3.30
C VAL A 380 -8.89 10.39 3.42
N GLU A 381 -8.32 10.08 2.27
CA GLU A 381 -6.98 9.51 2.16
C GLU A 381 -5.96 10.62 2.39
N HIS A 382 -4.94 10.31 3.16
CA HIS A 382 -3.90 11.17 3.68
C HIS A 382 -4.38 12.10 4.78
N ALA A 383 -5.44 12.92 4.59
CA ALA A 383 -5.90 13.88 5.60
C ALA A 383 -4.72 14.61 6.26
N GLN A 384 -3.77 15.08 5.40
CA GLN A 384 -2.40 15.31 5.81
C GLN A 384 -2.19 16.70 6.44
N VAL A 385 -2.69 17.75 5.79
CA VAL A 385 -2.71 19.13 6.29
C VAL A 385 -4.17 19.58 6.32
N ILE A 386 -4.71 19.85 7.50
CA ILE A 386 -6.12 20.17 7.69
C ILE A 386 -6.22 21.48 8.46
N ASN A 387 -7.16 22.34 8.06
CA ASN A 387 -7.52 23.47 8.92
C ASN A 387 -8.12 22.94 10.23
N VAL A 388 -7.64 23.41 11.36
CA VAL A 388 -8.06 22.90 12.68
C VAL A 388 -9.57 22.96 12.91
N ASP A 389 -10.27 23.94 12.31
CA ASP A 389 -11.72 24.09 12.38
C ASP A 389 -12.47 22.98 11.60
N ASP A 390 -11.82 22.32 10.66
CA ASP A 390 -12.40 21.23 9.87
C ASP A 390 -12.22 19.85 10.54
N ILE A 391 -11.29 19.68 11.47
CA ILE A 391 -11.03 18.40 12.13
C ILE A 391 -12.31 17.81 12.80
N PRO A 392 -13.11 18.57 13.57
CA PRO A 392 -14.34 18.06 14.17
C PRO A 392 -15.39 17.55 13.18
N ARG A 393 -15.33 18.02 11.94
CA ARG A 393 -16.26 17.66 10.87
C ARG A 393 -16.11 16.21 10.43
N PHE A 394 -14.92 15.63 10.53
CA PHE A 394 -14.70 14.22 10.25
C PHE A 394 -15.60 13.35 11.11
N LYS A 395 -15.62 13.57 12.43
CA LYS A 395 -16.51 12.85 13.35
C LYS A 395 -17.98 13.12 13.04
N THR A 396 -18.35 14.39 12.88
CA THR A 396 -19.76 14.79 12.63
C THR A 396 -20.29 14.15 11.34
N LEU A 397 -19.47 14.07 10.29
CA LEU A 397 -19.83 13.47 9.01
C LEU A 397 -19.56 11.96 8.94
N ASN A 398 -19.01 11.35 9.98
CA ASN A 398 -18.59 9.95 9.99
C ASN A 398 -17.58 9.63 8.85
N ILE A 399 -16.64 10.52 8.63
CA ILE A 399 -15.55 10.34 7.66
C ILE A 399 -14.32 9.80 8.38
N ILE A 400 -13.70 8.78 7.82
CA ILE A 400 -12.51 8.13 8.38
C ILE A 400 -11.26 8.80 7.79
N PRO A 401 -10.36 9.39 8.60
CA PRO A 401 -9.04 9.75 8.15
C PRO A 401 -8.19 8.48 7.95
N ALA A 402 -7.70 8.26 6.73
CA ALA A 402 -6.77 7.18 6.41
C ALA A 402 -5.38 7.78 6.21
N MET A 403 -4.49 7.56 7.17
CA MET A 403 -3.25 8.33 7.29
C MET A 403 -2.02 7.42 7.22
N GLN A 404 -0.87 8.02 6.85
CA GLN A 404 0.40 7.31 6.69
C GLN A 404 1.43 7.89 7.68
N PRO A 405 1.73 7.17 8.78
CA PRO A 405 2.64 7.71 9.78
C PRO A 405 4.05 7.99 9.25
N THR A 406 4.55 7.23 8.28
CA THR A 406 5.85 7.45 7.65
C THR A 406 5.91 8.75 6.87
N HIS A 407 4.81 9.22 6.26
CA HIS A 407 4.75 10.53 5.60
C HIS A 407 5.14 11.68 6.55
N ALA A 408 4.74 11.62 7.82
CA ALA A 408 5.14 12.66 8.77
C ALA A 408 6.66 12.73 8.97
N THR A 409 7.32 11.58 9.01
CA THR A 409 8.78 11.52 9.25
C THR A 409 9.61 11.74 7.99
N SER A 410 9.07 11.49 6.80
CA SER A 410 9.72 11.87 5.55
C SER A 410 9.50 13.35 5.20
N ASP A 411 8.34 13.91 5.54
CA ASP A 411 7.95 15.29 5.24
C ASP A 411 8.45 16.33 6.27
N MET A 412 8.85 15.91 7.47
CA MET A 412 9.30 16.82 8.55
C MET A 412 10.40 17.79 8.12
N ASN A 413 11.20 17.41 7.10
CA ASN A 413 12.30 18.22 6.59
C ASN A 413 11.82 19.43 5.77
N MET A 414 10.58 19.43 5.27
CA MET A 414 10.09 20.48 4.36
C MET A 414 8.71 21.02 4.75
N ALA A 415 7.91 20.28 5.52
CA ALA A 415 6.52 20.64 5.80
C ALA A 415 6.37 22.04 6.40
N LYS A 416 7.27 22.41 7.33
CA LYS A 416 7.27 23.75 7.95
C LYS A 416 7.54 24.85 6.93
N ASP A 417 8.43 24.63 5.99
CA ASP A 417 8.73 25.60 4.93
C ASP A 417 7.53 25.77 3.98
N ARG A 418 6.84 24.64 3.68
CA ARG A 418 5.67 24.61 2.80
C ARG A 418 4.45 25.32 3.39
N VAL A 419 4.12 25.05 4.65
CA VAL A 419 2.84 25.52 5.22
C VAL A 419 3.00 26.50 6.39
N GLY A 420 4.20 26.73 6.90
CA GLY A 420 4.44 27.57 8.06
C GLY A 420 4.00 26.92 9.39
N ALA A 421 4.40 27.51 10.51
CA ALA A 421 4.20 26.93 11.84
C ALA A 421 2.72 26.80 12.24
N ASP A 422 1.88 27.76 11.83
CA ASP A 422 0.46 27.76 12.26
C ASP A 422 -0.34 26.65 11.60
N ARG A 423 -0.13 26.38 10.32
CA ARG A 423 -0.83 25.30 9.62
C ARG A 423 -0.36 23.90 10.01
N LEU A 424 0.83 23.79 10.61
CA LEU A 424 1.31 22.53 11.19
C LEU A 424 0.46 22.03 12.37
N LYS A 425 -0.34 22.89 13.02
CA LYS A 425 -1.25 22.51 14.12
C LYS A 425 -2.32 21.51 13.68
N GLY A 426 -2.69 21.49 12.41
CA GLY A 426 -3.62 20.53 11.83
C GLY A 426 -2.97 19.53 10.88
N ALA A 427 -1.62 19.43 10.88
CA ALA A 427 -0.90 18.56 9.98
C ALA A 427 -0.49 17.24 10.68
N TYR A 428 -0.71 16.10 10.00
CA TYR A 428 -0.38 14.76 10.51
C TYR A 428 -0.97 14.53 11.91
N ALA A 429 -2.24 14.93 12.10
CA ALA A 429 -2.88 15.14 13.40
C ALA A 429 -3.66 13.92 13.90
N TRP A 430 -3.09 12.71 13.79
CA TRP A 430 -3.79 11.45 14.13
C TRP A 430 -4.17 11.32 15.60
N GLN A 431 -3.35 11.83 16.56
CA GLN A 431 -3.72 11.83 17.96
C GLN A 431 -4.92 12.75 18.25
N THR A 432 -4.98 13.88 17.54
CA THR A 432 -6.13 14.79 17.62
C THR A 432 -7.39 14.10 17.11
N PHE A 433 -7.33 13.36 16.00
CA PHE A 433 -8.46 12.54 15.53
C PHE A 433 -8.89 11.47 16.53
N LEU A 434 -7.93 10.73 17.10
CA LEU A 434 -8.23 9.70 18.12
C LEU A 434 -8.85 10.29 19.37
N LYS A 435 -8.37 11.45 19.85
CA LYS A 435 -8.94 12.15 21.02
C LYS A 435 -10.40 12.56 20.83
N GLN A 436 -10.79 12.95 19.61
CA GLN A 436 -12.21 13.23 19.33
C GLN A 436 -13.05 11.96 19.15
N GLY A 437 -12.43 10.75 19.11
CA GLY A 437 -13.10 9.47 18.94
C GLY A 437 -13.38 9.10 17.48
N SER A 438 -12.61 9.62 16.53
CA SER A 438 -12.60 9.13 15.14
C SER A 438 -11.71 7.89 15.03
N PRO A 439 -12.13 6.82 14.36
CA PRO A 439 -11.21 5.75 13.99
C PRO A 439 -10.18 6.30 12.99
N VAL A 440 -8.92 5.90 13.13
CA VAL A 440 -7.84 6.30 12.21
C VAL A 440 -7.25 5.04 11.60
N ALA A 441 -7.42 4.86 10.29
CA ALA A 441 -6.83 3.73 9.58
C ALA A 441 -5.42 4.10 9.13
N PHE A 442 -4.43 3.27 9.47
CA PHE A 442 -3.04 3.47 9.09
C PHE A 442 -2.64 2.61 7.90
N GLY A 443 -1.82 3.16 7.04
CA GLY A 443 -1.18 2.51 5.91
C GLY A 443 0.18 3.12 5.62
N SER A 444 0.85 2.69 4.58
CA SER A 444 2.17 3.18 4.19
C SER A 444 2.16 4.02 2.92
N ASP A 445 1.18 3.82 2.04
CA ASP A 445 1.16 4.37 0.67
C ASP A 445 2.31 3.81 -0.19
N PHE A 446 2.67 2.54 0.04
CA PHE A 446 3.72 1.91 -0.78
C PHE A 446 3.33 1.90 -2.27
N PRO A 447 4.27 2.11 -3.21
CA PRO A 447 5.72 2.25 -3.06
C PRO A 447 6.22 3.70 -2.87
N VAL A 448 5.33 4.65 -2.51
CA VAL A 448 5.74 6.03 -2.18
C VAL A 448 6.66 5.98 -0.95
N GLU A 449 6.22 5.26 0.10
CA GLU A 449 7.03 4.89 1.25
C GLU A 449 7.36 3.40 1.23
N LEU A 450 8.21 2.95 2.17
CA LEU A 450 8.47 1.54 2.36
C LEU A 450 7.26 0.84 3.00
N SER A 451 6.97 -0.38 2.56
CA SER A 451 5.78 -1.15 2.95
C SER A 451 5.80 -1.72 4.37
N ASN A 452 6.96 -1.72 5.04
CA ASN A 452 7.10 -2.34 6.37
C ASN A 452 6.25 -1.62 7.42
N PRO A 453 5.21 -2.26 8.00
CA PRO A 453 4.29 -1.61 8.93
C PRO A 453 4.94 -1.25 10.28
N PHE A 454 6.06 -1.90 10.67
CA PHE A 454 6.79 -1.55 11.88
C PHE A 454 7.47 -0.19 11.75
N PHE A 455 7.76 0.29 10.53
CA PHE A 455 8.22 1.66 10.30
C PHE A 455 7.08 2.66 10.57
N GLY A 456 5.86 2.32 10.14
CA GLY A 456 4.66 3.09 10.45
C GLY A 456 4.33 3.11 11.94
N LEU A 457 4.38 1.95 12.61
CA LEU A 457 4.21 1.84 14.07
C LEU A 457 5.22 2.72 14.82
N HIS A 458 6.50 2.61 14.46
CA HIS A 458 7.56 3.44 15.05
C HIS A 458 7.29 4.94 14.83
N ALA A 459 7.00 5.35 13.60
CA ALA A 459 6.73 6.75 13.25
C ALA A 459 5.50 7.31 13.99
N ALA A 460 4.44 6.50 14.12
CA ALA A 460 3.23 6.91 14.85
C ALA A 460 3.50 7.14 16.34
N VAL A 461 4.30 6.28 16.96
CA VAL A 461 4.57 6.30 18.41
C VAL A 461 5.64 7.30 18.78
N THR A 462 6.72 7.38 18.00
CA THR A 462 7.89 8.21 18.33
C THR A 462 7.90 9.56 17.63
N ARG A 463 7.24 9.69 16.50
CA ARG A 463 7.35 10.86 15.62
C ARG A 463 8.79 11.08 15.12
N GLN A 464 9.56 10.00 15.04
CA GLN A 464 10.96 9.98 14.63
C GLN A 464 11.14 9.15 13.36
N ASN A 465 12.15 9.49 12.57
CA ASN A 465 12.61 8.62 11.51
C ASN A 465 13.36 7.39 12.08
N ARG A 466 13.77 6.45 11.23
CA ARG A 466 14.47 5.23 11.65
C ARG A 466 15.88 5.46 12.23
N ASN A 467 16.40 6.69 12.18
CA ASN A 467 17.59 7.10 12.90
C ASN A 467 17.27 7.67 14.29
N ASN A 468 16.02 7.54 14.73
CA ASN A 468 15.48 8.09 15.96
C ASN A 468 15.65 9.63 16.05
N SER A 469 15.49 10.31 14.94
CA SER A 469 15.62 11.77 14.84
C SER A 469 14.30 12.42 14.40
N PRO A 470 13.96 13.61 14.94
CA PRO A 470 14.63 14.34 16.01
C PRO A 470 14.39 13.70 17.40
N ASP A 471 15.29 13.90 18.36
CA ASP A 471 15.29 13.24 19.67
C ASP A 471 13.96 13.33 20.43
N SER A 472 13.27 14.47 20.36
CA SER A 472 11.95 14.68 21.00
C SER A 472 10.75 14.26 20.13
N GLY A 473 10.98 13.77 18.91
CA GLY A 473 9.95 13.57 17.90
C GLY A 473 9.48 14.87 17.24
N TRP A 474 9.08 14.78 15.97
CA TRP A 474 8.50 15.91 15.24
C TRP A 474 7.01 16.05 15.56
N ILE A 475 6.59 17.19 16.09
CA ILE A 475 5.22 17.45 16.62
C ILE A 475 4.83 16.34 17.63
N PRO A 476 5.53 16.23 18.78
CA PRO A 476 5.34 15.11 19.72
C PRO A 476 3.95 15.06 20.36
N SER A 477 3.19 16.16 20.29
CA SER A 477 1.78 16.20 20.74
C SER A 477 0.86 15.26 19.96
N GLU A 478 1.26 14.87 18.74
CA GLU A 478 0.55 13.94 17.89
C GLU A 478 1.10 12.50 17.96
N ALA A 479 2.05 12.23 18.85
CA ALA A 479 2.48 10.86 19.13
C ALA A 479 1.36 10.05 19.79
N VAL A 480 1.24 8.79 19.42
CA VAL A 480 0.25 7.86 19.95
C VAL A 480 0.89 6.73 20.76
N THR A 481 0.12 6.03 21.58
CA THR A 481 0.60 4.82 22.26
C THR A 481 0.78 3.67 21.27
N VAL A 482 1.62 2.68 21.62
CA VAL A 482 1.78 1.46 20.82
C VAL A 482 0.43 0.78 20.56
N LYS A 483 -0.45 0.70 21.58
CA LYS A 483 -1.81 0.15 21.46
C LYS A 483 -2.63 0.90 20.40
N GLN A 484 -2.58 2.24 20.39
CA GLN A 484 -3.31 3.05 19.40
C GLN A 484 -2.75 2.88 18.00
N ALA A 485 -1.41 2.86 17.84
CA ALA A 485 -0.78 2.63 16.56
C ALA A 485 -1.11 1.22 16.01
N PHE A 486 -1.01 0.20 16.86
CA PHE A 486 -1.37 -1.17 16.52
C PHE A 486 -2.85 -1.30 16.10
N ARG A 487 -3.76 -0.61 16.80
CA ARG A 487 -5.18 -0.53 16.44
C ARG A 487 -5.36 0.05 15.03
N GLY A 488 -4.59 1.08 14.66
CA GLY A 488 -4.64 1.71 13.33
C GLY A 488 -4.26 0.75 12.19
N PHE A 489 -3.29 -0.15 12.42
CA PHE A 489 -2.86 -1.19 11.46
C PHE A 489 -3.63 -2.52 11.59
N THR A 490 -4.68 -2.59 12.41
CA THR A 490 -5.46 -3.80 12.64
C THR A 490 -6.95 -3.49 12.62
N LEU A 491 -7.55 -3.23 13.78
CA LEU A 491 -9.00 -3.11 13.97
C LEU A 491 -9.60 -1.91 13.20
N ASP A 492 -8.96 -0.73 13.27
CA ASP A 492 -9.48 0.47 12.59
C ASP A 492 -9.28 0.38 11.06
N ALA A 493 -8.20 -0.26 10.59
CA ALA A 493 -8.03 -0.58 9.18
C ALA A 493 -9.12 -1.56 8.70
N ALA A 494 -9.38 -2.65 9.45
CA ALA A 494 -10.46 -3.58 9.14
C ALA A 494 -11.83 -2.88 9.14
N TYR A 495 -12.08 -1.98 10.11
CA TYR A 495 -13.30 -1.18 10.17
C TYR A 495 -13.47 -0.29 8.93
N ALA A 496 -12.39 0.33 8.47
CA ALA A 496 -12.40 1.18 7.28
C ALA A 496 -12.74 0.42 5.98
N ALA A 497 -12.57 -0.92 5.96
CA ALA A 497 -12.93 -1.80 4.86
C ALA A 497 -14.22 -2.60 5.10
N HIS A 498 -14.99 -2.33 6.15
CA HIS A 498 -16.18 -3.11 6.56
C HIS A 498 -15.88 -4.57 6.93
N GLN A 499 -14.68 -4.87 7.41
CA GLN A 499 -14.19 -6.22 7.68
C GLN A 499 -13.88 -6.49 9.16
N GLU A 500 -14.19 -5.58 10.07
CA GLU A 500 -13.87 -5.70 11.50
C GLU A 500 -14.47 -6.91 12.20
N ASN A 501 -15.53 -7.49 11.65
CA ASN A 501 -16.14 -8.70 12.20
C ASN A 501 -15.38 -9.98 11.82
N ILE A 502 -14.49 -9.90 10.83
CA ILE A 502 -13.78 -11.06 10.24
C ILE A 502 -12.26 -10.92 10.28
N LEU A 503 -11.73 -9.69 10.33
CA LEU A 503 -10.30 -9.35 10.31
C LEU A 503 -9.93 -8.40 11.46
N GLY A 504 -8.65 -8.03 11.53
CA GLY A 504 -8.12 -7.01 12.45
C GLY A 504 -8.03 -7.46 13.93
N GLY A 505 -8.14 -8.75 14.20
CA GLY A 505 -8.01 -9.33 15.54
C GLY A 505 -8.08 -10.84 15.48
N LEU A 506 -7.83 -11.50 16.65
CA LEU A 506 -7.82 -12.96 16.81
C LEU A 506 -8.91 -13.45 17.78
N THR A 507 -10.01 -12.72 17.87
CA THR A 507 -11.17 -13.17 18.63
C THR A 507 -11.92 -14.28 17.89
N LYS A 508 -12.67 -15.09 18.66
CA LYS A 508 -13.44 -16.23 18.10
C LYS A 508 -14.28 -15.82 16.90
N GLY A 509 -14.18 -16.58 15.80
CA GLY A 509 -14.92 -16.41 14.55
C GLY A 509 -14.22 -15.58 13.48
N LYS A 510 -13.18 -14.80 13.84
CA LYS A 510 -12.33 -14.10 12.86
C LYS A 510 -11.40 -15.07 12.16
N TRP A 511 -10.91 -14.69 10.99
CA TRP A 511 -9.90 -15.46 10.28
C TRP A 511 -8.62 -15.58 11.13
N ALA A 512 -7.99 -16.73 11.09
CA ALA A 512 -6.70 -16.98 11.72
C ALA A 512 -5.58 -16.40 10.84
N ASP A 513 -5.62 -15.07 10.66
CA ASP A 513 -4.59 -14.28 10.02
C ASP A 513 -3.70 -13.72 11.13
N PHE A 514 -2.46 -14.20 11.21
CA PHE A 514 -1.54 -13.84 12.29
C PHE A 514 -0.09 -13.87 11.85
N ILE A 515 0.76 -13.22 12.63
CA ILE A 515 2.21 -13.19 12.44
C ILE A 515 2.92 -13.62 13.71
N LEU A 516 4.08 -14.25 13.54
CA LEU A 516 5.07 -14.42 14.60
C LEU A 516 6.21 -13.43 14.38
N ILE A 517 6.61 -12.72 15.42
CA ILE A 517 7.67 -11.72 15.40
C ILE A 517 8.72 -12.00 16.50
N ASP A 518 9.93 -11.47 16.30
CA ASP A 518 11.11 -11.74 17.12
C ASP A 518 11.16 -10.97 18.43
N GLN A 519 10.42 -9.86 18.55
CA GLN A 519 10.45 -9.02 19.75
C GLN A 519 9.06 -8.47 20.12
N ASP A 520 8.87 -8.20 21.41
CA ASP A 520 7.59 -7.74 21.95
C ASP A 520 7.44 -6.22 21.80
N VAL A 521 6.71 -5.80 20.78
CA VAL A 521 6.50 -4.38 20.45
C VAL A 521 5.77 -3.59 21.57
N PHE A 522 5.10 -4.29 22.51
CA PHE A 522 4.46 -3.67 23.65
C PHE A 522 5.38 -3.51 24.88
N ALA A 523 6.55 -4.20 24.85
CA ALA A 523 7.49 -4.22 25.98
C ALA A 523 8.85 -3.57 25.67
N ILE A 524 9.26 -3.54 24.39
CA ILE A 524 10.55 -2.93 23.98
C ILE A 524 10.47 -1.40 24.00
N SER A 525 11.65 -0.75 23.91
CA SER A 525 11.71 0.70 23.67
C SER A 525 11.00 1.06 22.37
N PRO A 526 10.16 2.10 22.32
CA PRO A 526 9.56 2.58 21.08
C PRO A 526 10.55 2.86 19.96
N GLN A 527 11.78 3.27 20.30
CA GLN A 527 12.89 3.51 19.36
C GLN A 527 13.37 2.25 18.64
N ASP A 528 13.03 1.07 19.15
CA ASP A 528 13.43 -0.22 18.56
C ASP A 528 12.32 -0.91 17.76
N ILE A 529 11.09 -0.39 17.77
CA ILE A 529 9.94 -0.98 17.06
C ILE A 529 10.25 -1.21 15.57
N TRP A 530 10.90 -0.28 14.90
CA TRP A 530 11.22 -0.40 13.48
C TRP A 530 12.20 -1.54 13.14
N LYS A 531 12.91 -2.09 14.14
CA LYS A 531 13.84 -3.23 13.99
C LYS A 531 13.14 -4.59 14.04
N THR A 532 11.85 -4.61 14.39
CA THR A 532 11.06 -5.84 14.52
C THR A 532 11.07 -6.64 13.21
N GLN A 533 11.30 -7.94 13.33
CA GLN A 533 11.36 -8.85 12.20
C GLN A 533 10.21 -9.85 12.26
N VAL A 534 9.57 -10.07 11.15
CA VAL A 534 8.56 -11.11 11.00
C VAL A 534 9.24 -12.44 10.77
N LEU A 535 8.90 -13.42 11.59
CA LEU A 535 9.40 -14.80 11.52
C LEU A 535 8.49 -15.67 10.65
N GLU A 536 7.17 -15.50 10.81
CA GLU A 536 6.16 -16.23 10.06
C GLU A 536 4.93 -15.35 9.82
N THR A 537 4.30 -15.54 8.66
CA THR A 537 2.99 -14.92 8.33
C THR A 537 2.02 -16.03 7.93
N TRP A 538 0.84 -15.99 8.54
CA TRP A 538 -0.22 -16.95 8.37
C TRP A 538 -1.51 -16.23 7.90
N ILE A 539 -2.20 -16.81 6.93
CA ILE A 539 -3.52 -16.32 6.45
C ILE A 539 -4.48 -17.51 6.42
N ALA A 540 -5.65 -17.32 7.02
CA ALA A 540 -6.67 -18.36 7.15
C ALA A 540 -6.11 -19.66 7.77
N GLY A 541 -5.18 -19.54 8.75
CA GLY A 541 -4.53 -20.68 9.39
C GLY A 541 -3.50 -21.43 8.53
N GLU A 542 -3.19 -20.93 7.35
CA GLU A 542 -2.14 -21.46 6.47
C GLU A 542 -0.89 -20.59 6.51
N LYS A 543 0.25 -21.20 6.68
CA LYS A 543 1.55 -20.52 6.67
C LYS A 543 1.89 -20.06 5.26
N ARG A 544 1.99 -18.75 5.05
CA ARG A 544 2.30 -18.12 3.76
C ARG A 544 3.75 -17.64 3.64
N PHE A 545 4.40 -17.36 4.77
CA PHE A 545 5.79 -16.93 4.82
C PHE A 545 6.50 -17.52 6.03
N THR A 546 7.75 -17.89 5.85
CA THR A 546 8.71 -18.24 6.91
C THR A 546 10.03 -17.57 6.58
N LYS A 547 10.55 -16.80 7.54
CA LYS A 547 11.88 -16.20 7.42
C LYS A 547 12.94 -17.30 7.33
N ALA A 548 13.82 -17.22 6.34
CA ALA A 548 14.98 -18.11 6.27
C ALA A 548 15.87 -17.94 7.52
N PRO A 549 16.44 -19.03 8.05
CA PRO A 549 17.29 -19.01 9.24
C PRO A 549 18.58 -18.19 9.06
#